data_c61cfb5e86329b588616e9f9a9ce3c52
#
_entry.id   c61cfb5e86329b588616e9f9a9ce3c52
#
_cell.length_a   1.000
_cell.length_b   1.000
_cell.length_c   1.000
_cell.angle_alpha   90.00
_cell.angle_beta   90.00
_cell.angle_gamma   90.00
#
_symmetry.space_group_name_H-M   'P 1'
#
loop_
_entity.id
_entity.type
_entity.pdbx_description
1 polymer ?
#
loop_
_entity_poly.entity_id
_entity_poly.type
_entity_poly.pdbx_seq_one_letter_code
_entity_poly.pdbx_strand_id
1 'polypeptide(L)'
;MYHINAVDEVTQWEIVASVGRISEAYLAPVLDSMLAQFPFVIKGFHSDNRSEYVNKIVADLLNKLLIRFTKSRLRHTNGNSLVETKSGSVVRKNLGYAYIPQACAELLNAYHKDFLNPYVNFHRPCFFPVPLIDSKGKIKKTYPYEEVMTPYERLKSVPQAERYLRFGVTLEKLAAIASRMNDNQFAERMAKARSDLFQQIARFAMLVA
;
A
#
# COMPACT_ATOMS: atom_id res chain seq x y z
N MET A 1 16.04 5.02 7.07
CA MET A 1 15.08 4.36 6.18
C MET A 1 13.73 5.04 6.28
N TYR A 2 13.08 5.30 5.14
CA TYR A 2 11.73 5.88 5.07
C TYR A 2 10.81 4.87 4.40
N HIS A 3 9.60 4.70 4.94
CA HIS A 3 8.60 3.82 4.36
C HIS A 3 7.49 4.66 3.73
N ILE A 4 7.13 4.31 2.51
CA ILE A 4 6.06 4.93 1.75
C ILE A 4 4.91 3.93 1.69
N ASN A 5 3.70 4.40 1.99
CA ASN A 5 2.51 3.59 1.93
C ASN A 5 1.45 4.29 1.08
N ALA A 6 1.05 3.66 -0.01
CA ALA A 6 -0.02 4.13 -0.89
C ALA A 6 -1.22 3.19 -0.79
N VAL A 7 -2.39 3.75 -0.54
CA VAL A 7 -3.63 3.00 -0.34
C VAL A 7 -4.74 3.58 -1.22
N ASP A 8 -5.40 2.72 -1.99
CA ASP A 8 -6.59 3.11 -2.74
C ASP A 8 -7.80 3.26 -1.83
N GLU A 9 -8.55 4.35 -1.97
CA GLU A 9 -9.68 4.67 -1.08
C GLU A 9 -10.88 3.75 -1.29
N VAL A 10 -11.05 3.19 -2.48
CA VAL A 10 -12.22 2.38 -2.85
C VAL A 10 -12.04 0.92 -2.48
N THR A 11 -10.88 0.37 -2.85
CA THR A 11 -10.59 -1.06 -2.68
C THR A 11 -9.72 -1.35 -1.47
N GLN A 12 -9.13 -0.32 -0.85
CA GLN A 12 -8.05 -0.42 0.13
C GLN A 12 -6.82 -1.19 -0.39
N TRP A 13 -6.65 -1.29 -1.71
CA TRP A 13 -5.43 -1.85 -2.29
C TRP A 13 -4.22 -1.07 -1.79
N GLU A 14 -3.26 -1.79 -1.24
CA GLU A 14 -2.16 -1.19 -0.48
C GLU A 14 -0.81 -1.61 -1.07
N ILE A 15 0.05 -0.63 -1.34
CA ILE A 15 1.42 -0.86 -1.79
C ILE A 15 2.39 -0.16 -0.84
N VAL A 16 3.26 -0.94 -0.24
CA VAL A 16 4.34 -0.47 0.62
C VAL A 16 5.65 -0.52 -0.14
N ALA A 17 6.47 0.53 0.04
CA ALA A 17 7.85 0.56 -0.43
C ALA A 17 8.74 1.28 0.58
N SER A 18 10.05 1.16 0.41
CA SER A 18 11.06 1.77 1.27
C SER A 18 12.08 2.53 0.44
N VAL A 19 12.53 3.67 0.97
CA VAL A 19 13.57 4.49 0.34
C VAL A 19 14.64 4.88 1.36
N GLY A 20 15.90 4.81 0.94
CA GLY A 20 17.01 5.16 1.82
C GLY A 20 17.13 6.65 2.10
N ARG A 21 16.77 7.50 1.13
CA ARG A 21 16.88 8.96 1.21
C ARG A 21 15.68 9.63 0.55
N ILE A 22 15.29 10.79 1.09
CA ILE A 22 14.25 11.64 0.51
C ILE A 22 14.92 12.59 -0.49
N SER A 23 15.13 12.12 -1.71
CA SER A 23 15.58 12.93 -2.86
C SER A 23 14.96 12.41 -4.15
N GLU A 24 14.92 13.22 -5.19
CA GLU A 24 14.31 12.87 -6.47
C GLU A 24 14.89 11.58 -7.06
N ALA A 25 16.23 11.48 -7.07
CA ALA A 25 16.94 10.31 -7.59
C ALA A 25 16.57 8.99 -6.89
N TYR A 26 16.21 9.03 -5.59
CA TYR A 26 15.81 7.86 -4.83
C TYR A 26 14.29 7.65 -4.84
N LEU A 27 13.50 8.71 -4.79
CA LEU A 27 12.03 8.64 -4.70
C LEU A 27 11.38 8.28 -6.03
N ALA A 28 11.84 8.87 -7.15
CA ALA A 28 11.18 8.70 -8.44
C ALA A 28 11.11 7.22 -8.88
N PRO A 29 12.21 6.44 -8.89
CA PRO A 29 12.14 5.03 -9.29
C PRO A 29 11.32 4.18 -8.32
N VAL A 30 11.32 4.51 -7.02
CA VAL A 30 10.51 3.79 -6.02
C VAL A 30 9.02 4.06 -6.24
N LEU A 31 8.62 5.32 -6.46
CA LEU A 31 7.23 5.69 -6.75
C LEU A 31 6.75 5.07 -8.05
N ASP A 32 7.55 5.08 -9.11
CA ASP A 32 7.21 4.43 -10.37
C ASP A 32 6.97 2.92 -10.18
N SER A 33 7.88 2.26 -9.48
CA SER A 33 7.72 0.84 -9.12
C SER A 33 6.48 0.57 -8.26
N MET A 34 6.12 1.47 -7.33
CA MET A 34 4.90 1.36 -6.53
C MET A 34 3.64 1.48 -7.38
N LEU A 35 3.59 2.52 -8.23
CA LEU A 35 2.43 2.77 -9.10
C LEU A 35 2.22 1.61 -10.08
N ALA A 36 3.31 0.98 -10.53
CA ALA A 36 3.25 -0.19 -11.41
C ALA A 36 2.61 -1.43 -10.76
N GLN A 37 2.54 -1.52 -9.43
CA GLN A 37 1.95 -2.65 -8.71
C GLN A 37 0.42 -2.52 -8.50
N PHE A 38 -0.19 -1.38 -8.79
CA PHE A 38 -1.65 -1.28 -8.79
C PHE A 38 -2.22 -1.96 -10.04
N PRO A 39 -3.23 -2.85 -9.90
CA PRO A 39 -3.80 -3.56 -11.03
C PRO A 39 -4.72 -2.70 -11.91
N PHE A 40 -5.06 -1.50 -11.46
CA PHE A 40 -5.98 -0.58 -12.11
C PHE A 40 -5.34 0.76 -12.45
N VAL A 41 -5.98 1.53 -13.31
CA VAL A 41 -5.56 2.88 -13.70
C VAL A 41 -5.80 3.84 -12.55
N ILE A 42 -4.73 4.47 -12.06
CA ILE A 42 -4.80 5.48 -11.00
C ILE A 42 -5.24 6.81 -11.63
N LYS A 43 -6.38 7.34 -11.18
CA LYS A 43 -6.95 8.60 -11.71
C LYS A 43 -6.56 9.82 -10.88
N GLY A 44 -6.23 9.63 -9.62
CA GLY A 44 -5.86 10.70 -8.72
C GLY A 44 -4.97 10.20 -7.60
N PHE A 45 -4.18 11.09 -7.05
CA PHE A 45 -3.31 10.83 -5.91
C PHE A 45 -3.51 11.96 -4.89
N HIS A 46 -3.65 11.57 -3.63
CA HIS A 46 -3.79 12.49 -2.51
C HIS A 46 -2.65 12.29 -1.52
N SER A 47 -1.94 13.36 -1.16
CA SER A 47 -0.89 13.30 -0.13
C SER A 47 -1.17 14.26 1.02
N ASP A 48 -0.59 13.99 2.18
CA ASP A 48 -0.57 14.94 3.29
C ASP A 48 0.49 16.02 3.07
N ASN A 49 0.39 17.10 3.86
CA ASN A 49 1.28 18.27 3.74
C ASN A 49 2.58 18.14 4.56
N ARG A 50 3.00 16.93 4.96
CA ARG A 50 4.12 16.76 5.90
C ARG A 50 5.49 17.18 5.34
N SER A 51 5.67 17.21 4.01
CA SER A 51 6.91 17.65 3.38
C SER A 51 6.65 18.27 2.01
N GLU A 52 6.88 19.57 1.85
CA GLU A 52 6.73 20.26 0.56
C GLU A 52 7.66 19.73 -0.51
N TYR A 53 8.88 19.34 -0.14
CA TYR A 53 9.86 18.79 -1.06
C TYR A 53 9.44 17.42 -1.62
N VAL A 54 9.03 16.49 -0.76
CA VAL A 54 8.49 15.18 -1.19
C VAL A 54 7.27 15.39 -2.05
N ASN A 55 6.38 16.30 -1.66
CA ASN A 55 5.17 16.59 -2.42
C ASN A 55 5.47 17.17 -3.81
N LYS A 56 6.53 17.98 -3.96
CA LYS A 56 6.93 18.50 -5.28
C LYS A 56 7.40 17.37 -6.20
N ILE A 57 8.29 16.50 -5.73
CA ILE A 57 8.80 15.37 -6.51
C ILE A 57 7.65 14.43 -6.91
N VAL A 58 6.77 14.13 -5.96
CA VAL A 58 5.58 13.30 -6.22
C VAL A 58 4.68 13.97 -7.24
N ALA A 59 4.43 15.28 -7.12
CA ALA A 59 3.61 16.02 -8.06
C ALA A 59 4.19 16.01 -9.48
N ASP A 60 5.49 16.23 -9.61
CA ASP A 60 6.16 16.23 -10.92
C ASP A 60 6.11 14.85 -11.60
N LEU A 61 6.31 13.76 -10.84
CA LEU A 61 6.17 12.41 -11.34
C LEU A 61 4.72 12.11 -11.76
N LEU A 62 3.76 12.46 -10.93
CA LEU A 62 2.34 12.21 -11.21
C LEU A 62 1.84 13.03 -12.39
N ASN A 63 2.32 14.26 -12.57
CA ASN A 63 2.03 15.07 -13.76
C ASN A 63 2.57 14.43 -15.04
N LYS A 64 3.78 13.87 -15.01
CA LYS A 64 4.34 13.11 -16.15
C LYS A 64 3.48 11.89 -16.51
N LEU A 65 2.84 11.27 -15.51
CA LEU A 65 1.97 10.10 -15.70
C LEU A 65 0.50 10.46 -15.93
N LEU A 66 0.17 11.76 -16.09
CA LEU A 66 -1.20 12.28 -16.24
C LEU A 66 -2.13 11.89 -15.09
N ILE A 67 -1.60 11.72 -13.90
CA ILE A 67 -2.36 11.41 -12.68
C ILE A 67 -2.66 12.70 -11.94
N ARG A 68 -3.95 12.94 -11.63
CA ARG A 68 -4.37 14.13 -10.89
C ARG A 68 -3.81 14.10 -9.46
N PHE A 69 -2.98 15.08 -9.13
CA PHE A 69 -2.42 15.26 -7.80
C PHE A 69 -3.24 16.26 -6.97
N THR A 70 -3.55 15.91 -5.74
CA THR A 70 -4.21 16.79 -4.76
C THR A 70 -3.51 16.69 -3.41
N LYS A 71 -3.50 17.80 -2.65
CA LYS A 71 -2.94 17.86 -1.30
C LYS A 71 -4.04 17.97 -0.27
N SER A 72 -3.83 17.42 0.92
CA SER A 72 -4.72 17.64 2.07
C SER A 72 -4.81 19.13 2.41
N ARG A 73 -6.02 19.57 2.74
CA ARG A 73 -6.20 20.91 3.33
C ARG A 73 -5.64 20.89 4.75
N LEU A 74 -4.97 21.97 5.14
CA LEU A 74 -4.54 22.17 6.53
C LEU A 74 -5.74 22.01 7.48
N ARG A 75 -5.60 21.16 8.51
CA ARG A 75 -6.60 20.84 9.55
C ARG A 75 -7.78 19.95 9.13
N HIS A 76 -7.75 19.26 7.98
CA HIS A 76 -8.72 18.22 7.66
C HIS A 76 -8.09 16.83 7.83
N THR A 77 -8.40 16.16 8.96
CA THR A 77 -7.86 14.84 9.35
C THR A 77 -8.52 13.66 8.67
N ASN A 78 -9.70 13.85 8.05
CA ASN A 78 -10.53 12.74 7.57
C ASN A 78 -10.00 12.01 6.33
N GLY A 79 -9.13 12.65 5.51
CA GLY A 79 -8.56 12.03 4.30
C GLY A 79 -7.36 11.11 4.59
N ASN A 80 -6.66 11.31 5.73
CA ASN A 80 -5.42 10.59 6.04
C ASN A 80 -5.62 9.41 7.00
N SER A 81 -6.82 9.27 7.61
CA SER A 81 -7.08 8.26 8.65
C SER A 81 -6.87 6.83 8.16
N LEU A 82 -7.23 6.53 6.90
CA LEU A 82 -7.04 5.21 6.31
C LEU A 82 -5.56 4.88 6.16
N VAL A 83 -4.77 5.78 5.59
CA VAL A 83 -3.31 5.57 5.39
C VAL A 83 -2.59 5.46 6.73
N GLU A 84 -2.94 6.30 7.72
CA GLU A 84 -2.37 6.24 9.07
C GLU A 84 -2.68 4.91 9.77
N THR A 85 -3.93 4.44 9.68
CA THR A 85 -4.34 3.13 10.22
C THR A 85 -3.57 2.00 9.54
N LYS A 86 -3.43 2.02 8.23
CA LYS A 86 -2.68 1.03 7.45
C LYS A 86 -1.18 1.09 7.77
N SER A 87 -0.58 2.27 7.86
CA SER A 87 0.83 2.41 8.27
C SER A 87 1.10 1.78 9.63
N GLY A 88 0.19 1.92 10.60
CA GLY A 88 0.28 1.25 11.91
C GLY A 88 0.09 -0.26 11.81
N SER A 89 -0.96 -0.70 11.14
CA SER A 89 -1.38 -2.11 11.11
C SER A 89 -0.63 -2.97 10.10
N VAL A 90 0.05 -2.40 9.13
CA VAL A 90 0.83 -3.11 8.09
C VAL A 90 2.31 -2.85 8.26
N VAL A 91 2.76 -1.62 8.07
CA VAL A 91 4.20 -1.30 8.06
C VAL A 91 4.84 -1.59 9.42
N ARG A 92 4.31 -0.99 10.51
CA ARG A 92 4.89 -1.15 11.85
C ARG A 92 4.79 -2.58 12.37
N LYS A 93 3.70 -3.29 12.10
CA LYS A 93 3.55 -4.70 12.48
C LYS A 93 4.56 -5.62 11.80
N ASN A 94 4.92 -5.34 10.54
CA ASN A 94 5.83 -6.18 9.77
C ASN A 94 7.31 -5.83 9.97
N LEU A 95 7.64 -4.54 10.07
CA LEU A 95 9.01 -4.06 10.13
C LEU A 95 9.48 -3.70 11.55
N GLY A 96 8.55 -3.47 12.48
CA GLY A 96 8.88 -3.03 13.83
C GLY A 96 9.39 -1.59 13.89
N TYR A 97 10.19 -1.31 14.92
CA TYR A 97 10.81 0.00 15.16
C TYR A 97 12.35 -0.07 15.17
N ALA A 98 12.91 -1.23 14.82
CA ALA A 98 14.36 -1.40 14.78
C ALA A 98 14.99 -0.51 13.69
N TYR A 99 16.20 -0.05 13.95
CA TYR A 99 16.96 0.68 12.95
C TYR A 99 17.32 -0.26 11.78
N ILE A 100 16.98 0.17 10.57
CA ILE A 100 17.32 -0.53 9.34
C ILE A 100 18.27 0.36 8.53
N PRO A 101 19.49 -0.11 8.18
CA PRO A 101 20.42 0.66 7.37
C PRO A 101 19.82 1.09 6.02
N GLN A 102 20.14 2.29 5.56
CA GLN A 102 19.59 2.84 4.31
C GLN A 102 19.96 1.98 3.09
N ALA A 103 21.14 1.36 3.09
CA ALA A 103 21.58 0.46 2.02
C ALA A 103 20.71 -0.81 1.87
N CYS A 104 19.90 -1.15 2.87
CA CYS A 104 18.96 -2.29 2.80
C CYS A 104 17.63 -1.95 2.11
N ALA A 105 17.47 -0.76 1.51
CA ALA A 105 16.21 -0.34 0.87
C ALA A 105 15.75 -1.29 -0.25
N GLU A 106 16.67 -1.73 -1.10
CA GLU A 106 16.38 -2.68 -2.19
C GLU A 106 15.93 -4.04 -1.67
N LEU A 107 16.61 -4.54 -0.63
CA LEU A 107 16.26 -5.80 0.02
C LEU A 107 14.84 -5.74 0.63
N LEU A 108 14.50 -4.62 1.27
CA LEU A 108 13.14 -4.38 1.77
C LEU A 108 12.12 -4.31 0.64
N ASN A 109 12.44 -3.63 -0.45
CA ASN A 109 11.52 -3.49 -1.58
C ASN A 109 11.27 -4.84 -2.27
N ALA A 110 12.25 -5.72 -2.36
CA ALA A 110 12.05 -7.10 -2.81
C ALA A 110 11.07 -7.85 -1.90
N TYR A 111 11.27 -7.79 -0.58
CA TYR A 111 10.33 -8.39 0.38
C TYR A 111 8.92 -7.78 0.28
N HIS A 112 8.80 -6.46 0.15
CA HIS A 112 7.50 -5.82 0.00
C HIS A 112 6.78 -6.30 -1.26
N LYS A 113 7.46 -6.31 -2.40
CA LYS A 113 6.89 -6.70 -3.69
C LYS A 113 6.47 -8.16 -3.73
N ASP A 114 7.31 -9.07 -3.20
CA ASP A 114 7.12 -10.50 -3.38
C ASP A 114 6.29 -11.16 -2.27
N PHE A 115 6.16 -10.49 -1.10
CA PHE A 115 5.47 -11.06 0.06
C PHE A 115 4.47 -10.10 0.69
N LEU A 116 4.89 -8.92 1.17
CA LEU A 116 4.01 -8.05 1.94
C LEU A 116 2.84 -7.51 1.12
N ASN A 117 3.11 -6.91 -0.05
CA ASN A 117 2.09 -6.33 -0.91
C ASN A 117 1.10 -7.39 -1.43
N PRO A 118 1.52 -8.58 -1.92
CA PRO A 118 0.59 -9.66 -2.23
C PRO A 118 -0.23 -10.12 -1.02
N TYR A 119 0.37 -10.27 0.15
CA TYR A 119 -0.34 -10.69 1.35
C TYR A 119 -1.48 -9.73 1.72
N VAL A 120 -1.18 -8.43 1.81
CA VAL A 120 -2.18 -7.45 2.26
C VAL A 120 -3.31 -7.26 1.25
N ASN A 121 -3.06 -7.55 -0.04
CA ASN A 121 -4.05 -7.34 -1.09
C ASN A 121 -4.88 -8.59 -1.42
N PHE A 122 -4.33 -9.80 -1.27
CA PHE A 122 -5.01 -11.03 -1.65
C PHE A 122 -5.40 -11.93 -0.47
N HIS A 123 -4.73 -11.80 0.68
CA HIS A 123 -4.85 -12.77 1.78
C HIS A 123 -5.21 -12.13 3.14
N ARG A 124 -5.22 -10.80 3.25
CA ARG A 124 -5.55 -10.10 4.49
C ARG A 124 -6.86 -9.35 4.37
N PRO A 125 -7.93 -9.80 5.04
CA PRO A 125 -9.20 -9.09 5.06
C PRO A 125 -9.11 -7.71 5.71
N CYS A 126 -9.91 -6.80 5.22
CA CYS A 126 -10.06 -5.43 5.71
C CYS A 126 -11.52 -5.14 6.01
N PHE A 127 -11.77 -4.21 6.94
CA PHE A 127 -13.11 -3.67 7.20
C PHE A 127 -13.43 -2.58 6.19
N PHE A 128 -14.59 -2.69 5.54
CA PHE A 128 -15.09 -1.65 4.66
C PHE A 128 -16.25 -0.90 5.32
N PRO A 129 -16.24 0.45 5.28
CA PRO A 129 -17.31 1.24 5.89
C PRO A 129 -18.55 1.22 5.03
N VAL A 130 -19.71 1.01 5.68
CA VAL A 130 -21.05 1.21 5.10
C VAL A 130 -21.63 2.49 5.69
N PRO A 131 -22.07 3.46 4.85
CA PRO A 131 -22.72 4.66 5.34
C PRO A 131 -24.14 4.33 5.80
N LEU A 132 -24.46 4.66 7.04
CA LEU A 132 -25.82 4.65 7.58
C LEU A 132 -26.27 6.08 7.80
N ILE A 133 -27.49 6.38 7.39
CA ILE A 133 -28.14 7.68 7.66
C ILE A 133 -28.95 7.50 8.96
N ASP A 134 -28.62 8.26 9.99
CA ASP A 134 -29.38 8.23 11.23
C ASP A 134 -30.73 8.97 11.10
N SER A 135 -31.57 8.87 12.13
CA SER A 135 -32.89 9.51 12.16
C SER A 135 -32.85 11.04 12.06
N LYS A 136 -31.68 11.66 12.18
CA LYS A 136 -31.44 13.11 12.05
C LYS A 136 -30.78 13.47 10.71
N GLY A 137 -30.70 12.53 9.76
CA GLY A 137 -30.09 12.75 8.45
C GLY A 137 -28.54 12.79 8.45
N LYS A 138 -27.88 12.47 9.57
CA LYS A 138 -26.42 12.46 9.67
C LYS A 138 -25.85 11.12 9.19
N ILE A 139 -24.86 11.20 8.31
CA ILE A 139 -24.15 10.02 7.81
C ILE A 139 -23.17 9.53 8.88
N LYS A 140 -23.36 8.28 9.31
CA LYS A 140 -22.45 7.55 10.22
C LYS A 140 -21.84 6.36 9.48
N LYS A 141 -20.53 6.17 9.59
CA LYS A 141 -19.86 4.97 9.06
C LYS A 141 -20.01 3.83 10.05
N THR A 142 -20.51 2.69 9.58
CA THR A 142 -20.52 1.41 10.30
C THR A 142 -19.60 0.42 9.59
N TYR A 143 -19.18 -0.62 10.30
CA TYR A 143 -18.26 -1.64 9.78
C TYR A 143 -18.86 -3.02 10.06
N PRO A 144 -19.88 -3.45 9.31
CA PRO A 144 -20.50 -4.75 9.49
C PRO A 144 -19.53 -5.86 9.12
N TYR A 145 -19.67 -7.01 9.78
CA TYR A 145 -18.77 -8.14 9.57
C TYR A 145 -18.91 -8.75 8.17
N GLU A 146 -20.09 -8.65 7.59
CA GLU A 146 -20.43 -9.11 6.24
C GLU A 146 -19.65 -8.36 5.14
N GLU A 147 -19.15 -7.17 5.46
CA GLU A 147 -18.34 -6.34 4.57
C GLU A 147 -16.83 -6.50 4.80
N VAL A 148 -16.43 -7.54 5.57
CA VAL A 148 -15.01 -7.89 5.75
C VAL A 148 -14.56 -8.74 4.57
N MET A 149 -13.63 -8.20 3.79
CA MET A 149 -13.10 -8.85 2.59
C MET A 149 -11.68 -8.37 2.28
N THR A 150 -10.97 -9.08 1.42
CA THR A 150 -9.66 -8.63 0.95
C THR A 150 -9.80 -7.45 -0.03
N PRO A 151 -8.76 -6.62 -0.22
CA PRO A 151 -8.74 -5.60 -1.28
C PRO A 151 -9.03 -6.17 -2.67
N TYR A 152 -8.57 -7.39 -2.95
CA TYR A 152 -8.88 -8.08 -4.21
C TYR A 152 -10.37 -8.41 -4.35
N GLU A 153 -11.00 -8.95 -3.30
CA GLU A 153 -12.46 -9.23 -3.31
C GLU A 153 -13.25 -7.93 -3.46
N ARG A 154 -12.83 -6.87 -2.78
CA ARG A 154 -13.42 -5.54 -2.94
C ARG A 154 -13.29 -5.03 -4.37
N LEU A 155 -12.13 -5.17 -5.00
CA LEU A 155 -11.94 -4.80 -6.40
C LEU A 155 -12.92 -5.54 -7.31
N LYS A 156 -13.09 -6.86 -7.11
CA LYS A 156 -14.07 -7.67 -7.87
C LYS A 156 -15.51 -7.19 -7.68
N SER A 157 -15.86 -6.69 -6.49
CA SER A 157 -17.22 -6.21 -6.19
C SER A 157 -17.54 -4.83 -6.79
N VAL A 158 -16.54 -4.11 -7.30
CA VAL A 158 -16.75 -2.81 -7.94
C VAL A 158 -17.53 -3.00 -9.25
N PRO A 159 -18.65 -2.28 -9.47
CA PRO A 159 -19.37 -2.38 -10.73
C PRO A 159 -18.48 -2.11 -11.93
N GLN A 160 -18.49 -3.02 -12.91
CA GLN A 160 -17.66 -2.92 -14.12
C GLN A 160 -16.15 -2.79 -13.83
N ALA A 161 -15.65 -3.49 -12.81
CA ALA A 161 -14.26 -3.44 -12.34
C ALA A 161 -13.24 -3.56 -13.50
N GLU A 162 -13.52 -4.41 -14.49
CA GLU A 162 -12.66 -4.65 -15.64
C GLU A 162 -12.30 -3.39 -16.44
N ARG A 163 -13.22 -2.41 -16.48
CA ARG A 163 -12.97 -1.12 -17.19
C ARG A 163 -11.91 -0.25 -16.53
N TYR A 164 -11.60 -0.52 -15.28
CA TYR A 164 -10.59 0.22 -14.53
C TYR A 164 -9.24 -0.49 -14.51
N LEU A 165 -9.17 -1.76 -14.92
CA LEU A 165 -7.93 -2.51 -14.93
C LEU A 165 -6.94 -1.93 -15.95
N ARG A 166 -5.66 -2.06 -15.65
CA ARG A 166 -4.59 -1.67 -16.57
C ARG A 166 -4.52 -2.62 -17.74
N PHE A 167 -4.02 -2.14 -18.86
CA PHE A 167 -3.78 -2.97 -20.03
C PHE A 167 -2.96 -4.23 -19.67
N GLY A 168 -3.44 -5.37 -20.09
CA GLY A 168 -2.81 -6.66 -19.84
C GLY A 168 -3.09 -7.29 -18.48
N VAL A 169 -3.81 -6.60 -17.59
CA VAL A 169 -4.34 -7.13 -16.30
C VAL A 169 -5.79 -7.55 -16.50
N THR A 170 -6.15 -8.74 -16.01
CA THR A 170 -7.54 -9.23 -16.03
C THR A 170 -7.92 -9.79 -14.66
N LEU A 171 -9.22 -9.90 -14.38
CA LEU A 171 -9.69 -10.48 -13.12
C LEU A 171 -9.27 -11.95 -12.99
N GLU A 172 -9.19 -12.70 -14.09
CA GLU A 172 -8.74 -14.10 -14.11
C GLU A 172 -7.26 -14.20 -13.70
N LYS A 173 -6.39 -13.30 -14.18
CA LYS A 173 -4.98 -13.26 -13.76
C LYS A 173 -4.84 -12.95 -12.27
N LEU A 174 -5.64 -12.03 -11.76
CA LEU A 174 -5.66 -11.71 -10.33
C LEU A 174 -6.22 -12.88 -9.51
N ALA A 175 -7.26 -13.56 -9.99
CA ALA A 175 -7.80 -14.77 -9.37
C ALA A 175 -6.75 -15.89 -9.30
N ALA A 176 -5.99 -16.08 -10.37
CA ALA A 176 -4.90 -17.06 -10.41
C ALA A 176 -3.79 -16.74 -9.39
N ILE A 177 -3.53 -15.47 -9.10
CA ILE A 177 -2.59 -15.07 -8.03
C ILE A 177 -3.18 -15.40 -6.66
N ALA A 178 -4.43 -15.01 -6.40
CA ALA A 178 -5.11 -15.23 -5.12
C ALA A 178 -5.24 -16.73 -4.77
N SER A 179 -5.47 -17.58 -5.76
CA SER A 179 -5.71 -19.01 -5.56
C SER A 179 -4.46 -19.89 -5.46
N ARG A 180 -3.25 -19.32 -5.69
CA ARG A 180 -1.99 -20.10 -5.64
C ARG A 180 -1.71 -20.73 -4.27
N MET A 181 -2.11 -20.05 -3.22
CA MET A 181 -1.95 -20.46 -1.83
C MET A 181 -3.17 -20.03 -1.04
N ASN A 182 -3.53 -20.78 0.00
CA ASN A 182 -4.48 -20.25 0.98
C ASN A 182 -3.82 -19.23 1.92
N ASP A 183 -4.65 -18.52 2.68
CA ASP A 183 -4.20 -17.40 3.51
C ASP A 183 -3.15 -17.82 4.55
N ASN A 184 -3.33 -18.98 5.19
CA ASN A 184 -2.39 -19.50 6.18
C ASN A 184 -1.04 -19.86 5.55
N GLN A 185 -1.05 -20.57 4.42
CA GLN A 185 0.18 -20.92 3.69
C GLN A 185 0.95 -19.67 3.26
N PHE A 186 0.24 -18.64 2.78
CA PHE A 186 0.88 -17.40 2.38
C PHE A 186 1.45 -16.65 3.60
N ALA A 187 0.71 -16.60 4.71
CA ALA A 187 1.15 -15.98 5.96
C ALA A 187 2.41 -16.65 6.51
N GLU A 188 2.48 -17.99 6.52
CA GLU A 188 3.67 -18.74 6.94
C GLU A 188 4.87 -18.45 6.04
N ARG A 189 4.66 -18.46 4.71
CA ARG A 189 5.71 -18.11 3.74
C ARG A 189 6.22 -16.69 3.92
N MET A 190 5.33 -15.73 4.13
CA MET A 190 5.69 -14.34 4.41
C MET A 190 6.44 -14.20 5.73
N ALA A 191 6.02 -14.91 6.78
CA ALA A 191 6.70 -14.90 8.08
C ALA A 191 8.13 -15.43 7.98
N LYS A 192 8.34 -16.52 7.23
CA LYS A 192 9.67 -17.06 6.92
C LYS A 192 10.52 -16.04 6.16
N ALA A 193 10.00 -15.49 5.07
CA ALA A 193 10.71 -14.48 4.28
C ALA A 193 11.08 -13.25 5.09
N ARG A 194 10.21 -12.83 6.02
CA ARG A 194 10.51 -11.75 6.98
C ARG A 194 11.66 -12.10 7.91
N SER A 195 11.69 -13.33 8.45
CA SER A 195 12.79 -13.80 9.30
C SER A 195 14.12 -13.78 8.55
N ASP A 196 14.12 -14.31 7.32
CA ASP A 196 15.30 -14.34 6.45
C ASP A 196 15.80 -12.92 6.11
N LEU A 197 14.86 -12.00 5.83
CA LEU A 197 15.14 -10.58 5.60
C LEU A 197 15.88 -9.96 6.79
N PHE A 198 15.38 -10.13 8.02
CA PHE A 198 16.00 -9.53 9.19
C PHE A 198 17.35 -10.17 9.53
N GLN A 199 17.54 -11.45 9.25
CA GLN A 199 18.86 -12.10 9.36
C GLN A 199 19.85 -11.49 8.37
N GLN A 200 19.46 -11.22 7.14
CA GLN A 200 20.29 -10.57 6.13
C GLN A 200 20.66 -9.13 6.54
N ILE A 201 19.68 -8.36 7.04
CA ILE A 201 19.90 -7.00 7.56
C ILE A 201 20.90 -7.01 8.74
N ALA A 202 20.76 -7.96 9.67
CA ALA A 202 21.66 -8.08 10.80
C ALA A 202 23.10 -8.41 10.36
N ARG A 203 23.27 -9.34 9.42
CA ARG A 203 24.60 -9.65 8.83
C ARG A 203 25.21 -8.43 8.15
N PHE A 204 24.41 -7.69 7.37
CA PHE A 204 24.86 -6.46 6.73
C PHE A 204 25.31 -5.41 7.74
N ALA A 205 24.55 -5.22 8.81
CA ALA A 205 24.89 -4.26 9.87
C ALA A 205 26.22 -4.61 10.57
N MET A 206 26.52 -5.90 10.76
CA MET A 206 27.80 -6.37 11.33
C MET A 206 29.00 -6.15 10.40
N LEU A 207 28.79 -6.13 9.08
CA LEU A 207 29.85 -5.92 8.10
C LEU A 207 30.21 -4.44 7.90
N VAL A 208 29.33 -3.52 8.31
CA VAL A 208 29.46 -2.07 8.09
C VAL A 208 29.80 -1.33 9.41
N ALA A 209 29.71 -2.00 10.55
CA ALA A 209 30.13 -1.51 11.87
C ALA A 209 31.61 -1.68 12.09
#